data_eef4e3c4818891a2ba59327fa82430ee
#
_entry.id   eef4e3c4818891a2ba59327fa82430ee
#
_cell.length_a   1.000
_cell.length_b   1.000
_cell.length_c   1.000
_cell.angle_alpha   90.00
_cell.angle_beta   90.00
_cell.angle_gamma   90.00
#
_symmetry.space_group_name_H-M   'P 1'
#
loop_
_entity.id
_entity.type
_entity.pdbx_description
1 polymer ?
#
loop_
_entity_poly.entity_id
_entity_poly.type
_entity_poly.pdbx_seq_one_letter_code
_entity_poly.pdbx_strand_id
1 'polypeptide(L)'
;QLVSRIQRPMLDAARLLPIFVNSMTSCERLMELEKLPMEEDVSPITLKGNIGIRFSDVSYSYSEKGRAVIHHFTHDFKPGSFTAILGSTGAGKTTLIRLILSLITPTEGKGEAYTSEGTIALSPALRNNFSYIPQGNTLFSGSIRDNLLLGNPHATSNDMRQALHIAMADFVFDLPNGLDTRCAEQGGGLSEGQAQRIAIARAILHPCKVLLLDEATSALDIETEKMLLKNIKQHFQDSTIIFVTH
;
A
#
# COMPACT_ATOMS: atom_id res chain seq x y z
N GLN A 1 5.04 -32.55 57.32
CA GLN A 1 3.82 -32.73 56.49
C GLN A 1 3.04 -31.41 56.29
N LEU A 2 2.91 -30.52 57.29
CA LEU A 2 2.21 -29.21 57.11
C LEU A 2 2.96 -28.25 56.18
N VAL A 3 4.29 -28.16 56.26
CA VAL A 3 5.11 -27.29 55.43
C VAL A 3 5.02 -27.63 53.96
N SER A 4 5.01 -28.93 53.60
CA SER A 4 4.88 -29.37 52.20
C SER A 4 3.48 -29.14 51.59
N ARG A 5 2.43 -29.07 52.45
CA ARG A 5 1.06 -28.74 52.01
C ARG A 5 0.87 -27.26 51.66
N ILE A 6 1.67 -26.36 52.25
CA ILE A 6 1.60 -24.90 51.98
C ILE A 6 2.59 -24.53 50.88
N GLN A 7 3.72 -25.19 50.77
CA GLN A 7 4.78 -24.87 49.81
C GLN A 7 4.39 -25.02 48.35
N ARG A 8 3.62 -26.11 48.01
CA ARG A 8 3.14 -26.31 46.64
C ARG A 8 2.18 -25.22 46.11
N PRO A 9 1.10 -24.87 46.83
CA PRO A 9 0.21 -23.79 46.42
C PRO A 9 0.88 -22.46 46.28
N MET A 10 1.88 -22.16 47.19
CA MET A 10 2.66 -20.91 47.05
C MET A 10 3.57 -20.88 45.83
N LEU A 11 4.20 -21.99 45.47
CA LEU A 11 5.00 -22.11 44.26
C LEU A 11 4.15 -22.02 42.98
N ASP A 12 2.97 -22.65 43.02
CA ASP A 12 2.02 -22.58 41.88
C ASP A 12 1.47 -21.16 41.71
N ALA A 13 1.14 -20.48 42.82
CA ALA A 13 0.75 -19.07 42.76
C ALA A 13 1.88 -18.17 42.22
N ALA A 14 3.11 -18.39 42.67
CA ALA A 14 4.27 -17.65 42.19
C ALA A 14 4.54 -17.88 40.70
N ARG A 15 4.23 -19.05 40.16
CA ARG A 15 4.35 -19.34 38.73
C ARG A 15 3.20 -18.74 37.89
N LEU A 16 1.99 -18.67 38.45
CA LEU A 16 0.82 -18.14 37.75
C LEU A 16 0.79 -16.60 37.71
N LEU A 17 1.38 -15.95 38.72
CA LEU A 17 1.38 -14.49 38.82
C LEU A 17 1.98 -13.78 37.61
N PRO A 18 3.14 -14.15 37.05
CA PRO A 18 3.70 -13.55 35.83
C PRO A 18 2.79 -13.78 34.61
N ILE A 19 2.19 -14.96 34.50
CA ILE A 19 1.27 -15.31 33.40
C ILE A 19 0.05 -14.40 33.47
N PHE A 20 -0.51 -14.22 34.66
CA PHE A 20 -1.66 -13.36 34.89
C PHE A 20 -1.37 -11.89 34.57
N VAL A 21 -0.23 -11.37 35.05
CA VAL A 21 0.20 -10.00 34.75
C VAL A 21 0.41 -9.78 33.24
N ASN A 22 1.08 -10.71 32.56
CA ASN A 22 1.26 -10.63 31.10
C ASN A 22 -0.07 -10.68 30.35
N SER A 23 -1.01 -11.51 30.81
CA SER A 23 -2.35 -11.59 30.23
C SER A 23 -3.12 -10.27 30.42
N MET A 24 -3.05 -9.68 31.62
CA MET A 24 -3.67 -8.36 31.87
C MET A 24 -3.08 -7.28 30.96
N THR A 25 -1.75 -7.20 30.85
CA THR A 25 -1.11 -6.24 29.95
C THR A 25 -1.50 -6.45 28.49
N SER A 26 -1.65 -7.69 28.07
CA SER A 26 -2.14 -8.00 26.71
C SER A 26 -3.60 -7.59 26.53
N CYS A 27 -4.45 -7.82 27.53
CA CYS A 27 -5.85 -7.34 27.49
C CYS A 27 -5.93 -5.80 27.46
N GLU A 28 -5.13 -5.11 28.25
CA GLU A 28 -5.09 -3.65 28.24
C GLU A 28 -4.70 -3.10 26.87
N ARG A 29 -3.71 -3.70 26.21
CA ARG A 29 -3.32 -3.31 24.83
C ARG A 29 -4.46 -3.57 23.81
N LEU A 30 -5.18 -4.67 23.94
CA LEU A 30 -6.34 -4.94 23.08
C LEU A 30 -7.47 -3.92 23.34
N MET A 31 -7.75 -3.60 24.60
CA MET A 31 -8.73 -2.56 24.96
C MET A 31 -8.33 -1.16 24.49
N GLU A 32 -7.02 -0.85 24.40
CA GLU A 32 -6.54 0.39 23.79
C GLU A 32 -6.81 0.42 22.29
N LEU A 33 -6.61 -0.71 21.59
CA LEU A 33 -6.94 -0.82 20.16
C LEU A 33 -8.45 -0.64 19.89
N GLU A 34 -9.31 -1.18 20.76
CA GLU A 34 -10.78 -1.01 20.63
C GLU A 34 -11.23 0.46 20.80
N LYS A 35 -10.42 1.28 21.50
CA LYS A 35 -10.72 2.72 21.68
C LYS A 35 -10.29 3.58 20.49
N LEU A 36 -9.50 3.03 19.56
CA LEU A 36 -9.12 3.77 18.37
C LEU A 36 -10.35 4.09 17.52
N PRO A 37 -10.41 5.33 16.97
CA PRO A 37 -11.50 5.69 16.10
C PRO A 37 -11.50 4.76 14.88
N MET A 38 -12.63 4.11 14.64
CA MET A 38 -12.85 3.28 13.46
C MET A 38 -13.04 4.20 12.26
N GLU A 39 -12.50 3.80 11.12
CA GLU A 39 -12.83 4.46 9.86
C GLU A 39 -14.32 4.24 9.56
N GLU A 40 -15.01 5.30 9.14
CA GLU A 40 -16.41 5.20 8.75
C GLU A 40 -16.56 4.25 7.56
N ASP A 41 -17.54 3.35 7.64
CA ASP A 41 -17.91 2.48 6.53
C ASP A 41 -18.63 3.33 5.47
N VAL A 42 -17.88 3.74 4.46
CA VAL A 42 -18.37 4.60 3.38
C VAL A 42 -18.57 3.78 2.10
N SER A 43 -19.70 3.99 1.43
CA SER A 43 -19.94 3.35 0.14
C SER A 43 -18.92 3.83 -0.90
N PRO A 44 -18.26 2.92 -1.63
CA PRO A 44 -17.29 3.26 -2.64
C PRO A 44 -17.88 4.14 -3.75
N ILE A 45 -17.16 5.20 -4.13
CA ILE A 45 -17.52 6.09 -5.23
C ILE A 45 -16.57 5.84 -6.40
N THR A 46 -17.10 5.41 -7.52
CA THR A 46 -16.33 5.26 -8.75
C THR A 46 -16.51 6.50 -9.61
N LEU A 47 -15.42 7.21 -9.85
CA LEU A 47 -15.39 8.39 -10.69
C LEU A 47 -15.28 8.00 -12.16
N LYS A 48 -15.97 8.75 -13.04
CA LYS A 48 -15.91 8.56 -14.49
C LYS A 48 -14.84 9.47 -15.11
N GLY A 49 -14.21 8.96 -16.17
CA GLY A 49 -13.17 9.71 -16.90
C GLY A 49 -11.83 9.72 -16.20
N ASN A 50 -10.96 10.62 -16.63
CA ASN A 50 -9.62 10.78 -16.08
C ASN A 50 -9.68 11.60 -14.80
N ILE A 51 -8.97 11.17 -13.77
CA ILE A 51 -9.00 11.78 -12.44
C ILE A 51 -7.74 12.62 -12.24
N GLY A 52 -7.92 13.91 -11.92
CA GLY A 52 -6.86 14.76 -11.37
C GLY A 52 -6.95 14.83 -9.84
N ILE A 53 -5.84 15.15 -9.21
CA ILE A 53 -5.75 15.32 -7.75
C ILE A 53 -5.15 16.69 -7.48
N ARG A 54 -5.85 17.50 -6.68
CA ARG A 54 -5.40 18.83 -6.31
C ARG A 54 -5.28 18.98 -4.81
N PHE A 55 -4.14 19.49 -4.37
CA PHE A 55 -3.91 19.95 -3.02
C PHE A 55 -3.86 21.47 -2.99
N SER A 56 -4.53 22.07 -2.00
CA SER A 56 -4.56 23.52 -1.78
C SER A 56 -4.13 23.80 -0.35
N ASP A 57 -2.93 24.35 -0.20
CA ASP A 57 -2.34 24.80 1.06
C ASP A 57 -2.32 23.72 2.17
N VAL A 58 -1.97 22.49 1.81
CA VAL A 58 -2.05 21.34 2.73
C VAL A 58 -0.83 21.30 3.63
N SER A 59 -1.08 21.22 4.95
CA SER A 59 -0.09 20.90 5.98
C SER A 59 -0.47 19.65 6.74
N TYR A 60 0.53 18.87 7.16
CA TYR A 60 0.33 17.65 7.93
C TYR A 60 1.44 17.40 8.94
N SER A 61 1.07 17.01 10.15
CA SER A 61 1.96 16.55 11.22
C SER A 61 1.44 15.26 11.85
N TYR A 62 2.33 14.30 12.16
CA TYR A 62 1.98 13.05 12.85
C TYR A 62 1.68 13.23 14.34
N SER A 63 2.04 14.37 14.92
CA SER A 63 1.69 14.68 16.31
C SER A 63 1.34 16.16 16.44
N GLU A 64 0.45 16.49 17.35
CA GLU A 64 -0.02 17.87 17.59
C GLU A 64 1.11 18.85 17.94
N LYS A 65 2.18 18.36 18.60
CA LYS A 65 3.36 19.17 18.99
C LYS A 65 4.58 18.90 18.11
N GLY A 66 4.44 18.05 17.08
CA GLY A 66 5.53 17.65 16.19
C GLY A 66 5.77 18.67 15.08
N ARG A 67 6.96 18.57 14.48
CA ARG A 67 7.26 19.31 13.27
C ARG A 67 6.37 18.79 12.14
N ALA A 68 5.76 19.68 11.40
CA ALA A 68 5.00 19.31 10.21
C ALA A 68 5.91 18.61 9.20
N VAL A 69 5.40 17.53 8.61
CA VAL A 69 6.10 16.75 7.57
C VAL A 69 5.78 17.31 6.19
N ILE A 70 4.56 17.81 6.02
CA ILE A 70 4.10 18.53 4.83
C ILE A 70 3.77 19.95 5.27
N HIS A 71 4.27 20.95 4.53
CA HIS A 71 4.09 22.36 4.84
C HIS A 71 3.52 23.10 3.64
N HIS A 72 2.34 23.68 3.78
CA HIS A 72 1.70 24.57 2.78
C HIS A 72 1.81 24.04 1.35
N PHE A 73 1.62 22.72 1.19
CA PHE A 73 1.76 22.07 -0.10
C PHE A 73 0.58 22.36 -1.00
N THR A 74 0.87 22.97 -2.15
CA THR A 74 -0.12 23.23 -3.20
C THR A 74 0.40 22.65 -4.51
N HIS A 75 -0.37 21.71 -5.08
CA HIS A 75 -0.02 21.08 -6.35
C HIS A 75 -1.25 20.52 -7.05
N ASP A 76 -1.19 20.45 -8.37
CA ASP A 76 -2.24 19.89 -9.23
C ASP A 76 -1.66 18.75 -10.09
N PHE A 77 -1.95 17.52 -9.70
CA PHE A 77 -1.70 16.33 -10.50
C PHE A 77 -2.79 16.23 -11.57
N LYS A 78 -2.50 16.72 -12.77
CA LYS A 78 -3.49 16.81 -13.84
C LYS A 78 -3.98 15.43 -14.30
N PRO A 79 -5.26 15.32 -14.73
CA PRO A 79 -5.80 14.08 -15.27
C PRO A 79 -4.95 13.53 -16.41
N GLY A 80 -4.64 12.24 -16.38
CA GLY A 80 -3.81 11.56 -17.40
C GLY A 80 -2.33 11.95 -17.38
N SER A 81 -1.86 12.70 -16.36
CA SER A 81 -0.45 13.08 -16.26
C SER A 81 0.41 11.95 -15.67
N PHE A 82 1.68 11.95 -16.05
CA PHE A 82 2.74 11.18 -15.40
C PHE A 82 3.62 12.14 -14.60
N THR A 83 3.58 12.06 -13.27
CA THR A 83 4.32 12.96 -12.37
C THR A 83 5.31 12.16 -11.54
N ALA A 84 6.59 12.52 -11.60
CA ALA A 84 7.62 11.99 -10.74
C ALA A 84 7.82 12.91 -9.53
N ILE A 85 7.81 12.35 -8.33
CA ILE A 85 8.12 13.04 -7.07
C ILE A 85 9.50 12.60 -6.62
N LEU A 86 10.43 13.54 -6.62
CA LEU A 86 11.82 13.35 -6.22
C LEU A 86 12.07 13.98 -4.86
N GLY A 87 12.90 13.36 -4.06
CA GLY A 87 13.31 13.92 -2.78
C GLY A 87 14.05 12.92 -1.89
N SER A 88 14.78 13.42 -0.91
CA SER A 88 15.52 12.61 0.06
C SER A 88 14.56 11.77 0.93
N THR A 89 15.11 10.73 1.56
CA THR A 89 14.38 9.96 2.57
C THR A 89 13.91 10.89 3.69
N GLY A 90 12.66 10.74 4.11
CA GLY A 90 12.05 11.61 5.13
C GLY A 90 11.48 12.94 4.61
N ALA A 91 11.56 13.24 3.31
CA ALA A 91 10.98 14.45 2.72
C ALA A 91 9.44 14.50 2.70
N GLY A 92 8.75 13.47 3.21
CA GLY A 92 7.29 13.43 3.25
C GLY A 92 6.63 12.78 2.02
N LYS A 93 7.39 12.14 1.13
CA LYS A 93 6.86 11.51 -0.10
C LYS A 93 5.76 10.48 0.19
N THR A 94 6.03 9.51 1.05
CA THR A 94 5.04 8.50 1.48
C THR A 94 3.87 9.14 2.25
N THR A 95 4.12 10.22 3.00
CA THR A 95 3.06 10.98 3.67
C THR A 95 2.10 11.60 2.66
N LEU A 96 2.62 12.14 1.56
CA LEU A 96 1.80 12.68 0.48
C LEU A 96 0.93 11.60 -0.17
N ILE A 97 1.50 10.41 -0.42
CA ILE A 97 0.71 9.26 -0.93
C ILE A 97 -0.39 8.87 0.07
N ARG A 98 -0.10 8.85 1.36
CA ARG A 98 -1.11 8.56 2.40
C ARG A 98 -2.24 9.60 2.43
N LEU A 99 -1.94 10.87 2.19
CA LEU A 99 -2.93 11.93 2.04
C LEU A 99 -3.79 11.71 0.78
N ILE A 100 -3.19 11.34 -0.36
CA ILE A 100 -3.92 11.02 -1.60
C ILE A 100 -4.90 9.86 -1.36
N LEU A 101 -4.45 8.80 -0.67
CA LEU A 101 -5.26 7.63 -0.34
C LEU A 101 -6.25 7.87 0.82
N SER A 102 -6.26 9.07 1.41
CA SER A 102 -7.06 9.38 2.60
C SER A 102 -6.85 8.38 3.74
N LEU A 103 -5.62 7.85 3.88
CA LEU A 103 -5.19 7.06 5.04
C LEU A 103 -4.89 7.95 6.25
N ILE A 104 -4.63 9.21 5.99
CA ILE A 104 -4.45 10.30 6.97
C ILE A 104 -5.16 11.54 6.43
N THR A 105 -5.65 12.37 7.34
CA THR A 105 -6.35 13.63 7.02
C THR A 105 -5.39 14.81 7.20
N PRO A 106 -5.35 15.79 6.27
CA PRO A 106 -4.53 16.99 6.45
C PRO A 106 -4.92 17.75 7.70
N THR A 107 -3.94 18.35 8.36
CA THR A 107 -4.17 19.22 9.54
C THR A 107 -4.73 20.58 9.10
N GLU A 108 -4.29 21.04 7.92
CA GLU A 108 -4.71 22.30 7.30
C GLU A 108 -4.80 22.12 5.79
N GLY A 109 -5.60 22.97 5.16
CA GLY A 109 -5.81 22.93 3.70
C GLY A 109 -6.78 21.82 3.28
N LYS A 110 -6.81 21.50 2.00
CA LYS A 110 -7.69 20.47 1.44
C LYS A 110 -7.07 19.73 0.27
N GLY A 111 -7.43 18.44 0.17
CA GLY A 111 -7.16 17.59 -0.98
C GLY A 111 -8.46 17.24 -1.70
N GLU A 112 -8.45 17.32 -3.01
CA GLU A 112 -9.62 17.08 -3.87
C GLU A 112 -9.25 16.19 -5.05
N ALA A 113 -10.15 15.27 -5.41
CA ALA A 113 -10.15 14.61 -6.71
C ALA A 113 -11.10 15.32 -7.64
N TYR A 114 -10.76 15.42 -8.92
CA TYR A 114 -11.62 16.08 -9.90
C TYR A 114 -11.58 15.38 -11.25
N THR A 115 -12.67 15.52 -11.98
CA THR A 115 -12.86 15.03 -13.35
C THR A 115 -13.50 16.15 -14.17
N SER A 116 -13.84 15.87 -15.44
CA SER A 116 -14.65 16.77 -16.26
C SER A 116 -16.07 16.97 -15.71
N GLU A 117 -16.56 16.06 -14.85
CA GLU A 117 -17.92 16.12 -14.28
C GLU A 117 -18.00 16.92 -12.96
N GLY A 118 -16.87 17.17 -12.31
CA GLY A 118 -16.84 17.93 -11.05
C GLY A 118 -15.66 17.60 -10.14
N THR A 119 -15.74 18.13 -8.94
CA THR A 119 -14.70 18.01 -7.89
C THR A 119 -15.33 17.44 -6.62
N ILE A 120 -14.61 16.53 -5.97
CA ILE A 120 -14.99 15.90 -4.71
C ILE A 120 -13.80 15.88 -3.75
N ALA A 121 -14.04 16.07 -2.46
CA ALA A 121 -12.99 15.97 -1.45
C ALA A 121 -12.40 14.56 -1.41
N LEU A 122 -11.08 14.46 -1.24
CA LEU A 122 -10.42 13.18 -1.02
C LEU A 122 -10.99 12.52 0.24
N SER A 123 -11.41 11.28 0.11
CA SER A 123 -12.02 10.49 1.18
C SER A 123 -11.79 9.00 0.97
N PRO A 124 -11.96 8.16 1.99
CA PRO A 124 -11.87 6.70 1.87
C PRO A 124 -12.77 6.11 0.78
N ALA A 125 -13.93 6.74 0.51
CA ALA A 125 -14.86 6.33 -0.53
C ALA A 125 -14.26 6.30 -1.95
N LEU A 126 -13.19 7.06 -2.19
CA LEU A 126 -12.56 7.15 -3.51
C LEU A 126 -11.49 6.09 -3.76
N ARG A 127 -11.12 5.28 -2.76
CA ARG A 127 -9.96 4.37 -2.84
C ARG A 127 -10.05 3.35 -3.96
N ASN A 128 -11.23 2.93 -4.35
CA ASN A 128 -11.43 2.00 -5.46
C ASN A 128 -11.01 2.55 -6.84
N ASN A 129 -10.76 3.88 -6.94
CA ASN A 129 -10.25 4.50 -8.17
C ASN A 129 -8.71 4.48 -8.23
N PHE A 130 -8.05 4.08 -7.14
CA PHE A 130 -6.60 4.10 -6.99
C PHE A 130 -6.03 2.69 -6.99
N SER A 131 -4.88 2.51 -7.62
CA SER A 131 -4.01 1.37 -7.39
C SER A 131 -2.72 1.86 -6.74
N TYR A 132 -2.30 1.20 -5.66
CA TYR A 132 -1.15 1.60 -4.88
C TYR A 132 -0.14 0.46 -4.77
N ILE A 133 1.09 0.77 -5.12
CA ILE A 133 2.23 -0.13 -4.98
C ILE A 133 3.17 0.47 -3.94
N PRO A 134 3.15 -0.04 -2.71
CA PRO A 134 4.03 0.45 -1.64
C PRO A 134 5.47 -0.01 -1.84
N GLN A 135 6.37 0.66 -1.14
CA GLN A 135 7.78 0.28 -1.06
C GLN A 135 7.96 -1.14 -0.53
N GLY A 136 8.96 -1.84 -1.06
CA GLY A 136 9.38 -3.15 -0.59
C GLY A 136 8.57 -4.32 -1.17
N ASN A 137 8.79 -5.48 -0.58
CA ASN A 137 8.12 -6.70 -1.02
C ASN A 137 6.74 -6.85 -0.33
N THR A 138 5.70 -6.86 -1.13
CA THR A 138 4.29 -6.91 -0.68
C THR A 138 3.56 -8.17 -1.13
N LEU A 139 4.30 -9.21 -1.53
CA LEU A 139 3.68 -10.49 -1.88
C LEU A 139 3.21 -11.22 -0.62
N PHE A 140 2.03 -11.80 -0.74
CA PHE A 140 1.47 -12.69 0.28
C PHE A 140 1.95 -14.13 0.03
N SER A 141 1.99 -14.94 1.11
CA SER A 141 2.24 -16.36 0.97
C SER A 141 1.12 -17.04 0.18
N GLY A 142 1.50 -17.85 -0.80
CA GLY A 142 0.59 -18.47 -1.77
C GLY A 142 1.28 -18.63 -3.12
N SER A 143 0.54 -18.87 -4.18
CA SER A 143 1.09 -18.91 -5.53
C SER A 143 1.22 -17.49 -6.12
N ILE A 144 1.98 -17.32 -7.19
CA ILE A 144 2.00 -16.10 -8.00
C ILE A 144 0.59 -15.79 -8.51
N ARG A 145 -0.13 -16.82 -8.95
CA ARG A 145 -1.54 -16.72 -9.37
C ARG A 145 -2.41 -16.12 -8.27
N ASP A 146 -2.32 -16.64 -7.04
CA ASP A 146 -3.10 -16.13 -5.91
C ASP A 146 -2.80 -14.64 -5.65
N ASN A 147 -1.54 -14.26 -5.72
CA ASN A 147 -1.12 -12.86 -5.60
C ASN A 147 -1.70 -11.97 -6.69
N LEU A 148 -1.73 -12.42 -7.93
CA LEU A 148 -2.30 -11.67 -9.05
C LEU A 148 -3.82 -11.54 -8.94
N LEU A 149 -4.51 -12.58 -8.48
CA LEU A 149 -5.96 -12.57 -8.24
C LEU A 149 -6.39 -11.60 -7.14
N LEU A 150 -5.51 -11.22 -6.22
CA LEU A 150 -5.79 -10.13 -5.27
C LEU A 150 -5.97 -8.77 -5.98
N GLY A 151 -5.34 -8.57 -7.13
CA GLY A 151 -5.55 -7.36 -7.93
C GLY A 151 -6.90 -7.39 -8.68
N ASN A 152 -7.25 -8.55 -9.23
CA ASN A 152 -8.54 -8.76 -9.88
C ASN A 152 -8.95 -10.23 -9.76
N PRO A 153 -9.95 -10.56 -8.91
CA PRO A 153 -10.42 -11.94 -8.71
C PRO A 153 -10.96 -12.62 -9.97
N HIS A 154 -11.34 -11.84 -10.98
CA HIS A 154 -11.89 -12.31 -12.23
C HIS A 154 -10.89 -12.32 -13.39
N ALA A 155 -9.60 -12.03 -13.11
CA ALA A 155 -8.56 -12.00 -14.12
C ALA A 155 -8.37 -13.38 -14.78
N THR A 156 -8.40 -13.42 -16.10
CA THR A 156 -8.08 -14.62 -16.87
C THR A 156 -6.57 -14.88 -16.89
N SER A 157 -6.17 -16.09 -17.28
CA SER A 157 -4.74 -16.40 -17.47
C SER A 157 -4.09 -15.50 -18.54
N ASN A 158 -4.87 -15.01 -19.52
CA ASN A 158 -4.36 -14.07 -20.51
C ASN A 158 -4.14 -12.68 -19.91
N ASP A 159 -5.06 -12.20 -19.07
CA ASP A 159 -4.91 -10.92 -18.37
C ASP A 159 -3.67 -10.94 -17.46
N MET A 160 -3.47 -12.04 -16.72
CA MET A 160 -2.29 -12.24 -15.88
C MET A 160 -1.00 -12.24 -16.71
N ARG A 161 -0.99 -12.91 -17.86
CA ARG A 161 0.15 -12.92 -18.77
C ARG A 161 0.46 -11.51 -19.27
N GLN A 162 -0.54 -10.77 -19.69
CA GLN A 162 -0.38 -9.40 -20.17
C GLN A 162 0.14 -8.48 -19.05
N ALA A 163 -0.42 -8.58 -17.85
CA ALA A 163 0.05 -7.79 -16.70
C ALA A 163 1.50 -8.10 -16.32
N LEU A 164 1.89 -9.38 -16.32
CA LEU A 164 3.27 -9.80 -16.08
C LEU A 164 4.22 -9.26 -17.16
N HIS A 165 3.81 -9.31 -18.42
CA HIS A 165 4.60 -8.77 -19.53
C HIS A 165 4.82 -7.25 -19.38
N ILE A 166 3.78 -6.48 -19.08
CA ILE A 166 3.88 -5.04 -18.84
C ILE A 166 4.81 -4.76 -17.66
N ALA A 167 4.74 -5.57 -16.60
CA ALA A 167 5.58 -5.47 -15.42
C ALA A 167 7.01 -6.03 -15.61
N MET A 168 7.41 -6.41 -16.81
CA MET A 168 8.71 -7.03 -17.09
C MET A 168 8.96 -8.31 -16.26
N ALA A 169 7.90 -9.06 -15.99
CA ALA A 169 7.92 -10.26 -15.15
C ALA A 169 7.75 -11.57 -15.95
N ASP A 170 8.14 -11.58 -17.23
CA ASP A 170 8.06 -12.77 -18.10
C ASP A 170 8.84 -13.98 -17.56
N PHE A 171 9.86 -13.75 -16.70
CA PHE A 171 10.61 -14.80 -16.02
C PHE A 171 9.69 -15.78 -15.26
N VAL A 172 8.47 -15.37 -14.90
CA VAL A 172 7.49 -16.25 -14.24
C VAL A 172 7.18 -17.48 -15.08
N PHE A 173 7.19 -17.36 -16.42
CA PHE A 173 6.89 -18.46 -17.32
C PHE A 173 8.06 -19.43 -17.49
N ASP A 174 9.28 -19.02 -17.10
CA ASP A 174 10.47 -19.85 -17.07
C ASP A 174 10.64 -20.61 -15.75
N LEU A 175 9.83 -20.28 -14.74
CA LEU A 175 9.81 -20.99 -13.46
C LEU A 175 9.18 -22.39 -13.63
N PRO A 176 9.68 -23.42 -12.91
CA PRO A 176 9.19 -24.79 -13.05
C PRO A 176 7.67 -24.96 -12.93
N ASN A 177 7.03 -24.15 -12.09
CA ASN A 177 5.59 -24.19 -11.87
C ASN A 177 4.85 -22.95 -12.45
N GLY A 178 5.55 -22.08 -13.20
CA GLY A 178 4.96 -20.89 -13.79
C GLY A 178 4.16 -20.06 -12.78
N LEU A 179 2.90 -19.74 -13.11
CA LEU A 179 1.98 -19.01 -12.23
C LEU A 179 1.69 -19.73 -10.89
N ASP A 180 1.84 -21.03 -10.85
CA ASP A 180 1.55 -21.83 -9.65
C ASP A 180 2.79 -21.99 -8.74
N THR A 181 3.89 -21.30 -9.08
CA THR A 181 5.08 -21.18 -8.22
C THR A 181 4.69 -20.54 -6.90
N ARG A 182 5.05 -21.19 -5.79
CA ARG A 182 4.75 -20.70 -4.44
C ARG A 182 5.74 -19.62 -4.02
N CYS A 183 5.19 -18.53 -3.53
CA CYS A 183 5.91 -17.50 -2.80
C CYS A 183 5.77 -17.79 -1.31
N ALA A 184 6.88 -17.84 -0.56
CA ALA A 184 6.83 -17.82 0.90
C ALA A 184 6.49 -16.40 1.38
N GLU A 185 6.34 -16.22 2.70
CA GLU A 185 6.13 -14.89 3.28
C GLU A 185 7.19 -13.91 2.76
N GLN A 186 6.76 -12.71 2.42
CA GLN A 186 7.60 -11.68 1.80
C GLN A 186 8.31 -12.13 0.51
N GLY A 187 7.66 -12.99 -0.30
CA GLY A 187 8.20 -13.42 -1.60
C GLY A 187 9.40 -14.35 -1.52
N GLY A 188 9.57 -15.10 -0.41
CA GLY A 188 10.65 -16.07 -0.27
C GLY A 188 10.73 -17.03 -1.47
N GLY A 189 11.92 -17.24 -2.01
CA GLY A 189 12.18 -17.99 -3.24
C GLY A 189 12.31 -17.13 -4.51
N LEU A 190 11.99 -15.83 -4.43
CA LEU A 190 12.17 -14.84 -5.49
C LEU A 190 13.18 -13.76 -5.06
N SER A 191 13.89 -13.17 -6.03
CA SER A 191 14.67 -11.96 -5.73
C SER A 191 13.74 -10.78 -5.41
N GLU A 192 14.24 -9.77 -4.71
CA GLU A 192 13.44 -8.59 -4.37
C GLU A 192 12.89 -7.91 -5.63
N GLY A 193 13.70 -7.72 -6.67
CA GLY A 193 13.25 -7.16 -7.94
C GLY A 193 12.25 -8.04 -8.69
N GLN A 194 12.31 -9.38 -8.54
CA GLN A 194 11.29 -10.28 -9.06
C GLN A 194 9.97 -10.12 -8.33
N ALA A 195 10.02 -10.05 -6.99
CA ALA A 195 8.85 -9.86 -6.15
C ALA A 195 8.18 -8.49 -6.42
N GLN A 196 8.96 -7.42 -6.56
CA GLN A 196 8.45 -6.09 -6.93
C GLN A 196 7.72 -6.12 -8.28
N ARG A 197 8.29 -6.76 -9.31
CA ARG A 197 7.64 -6.85 -10.62
C ARG A 197 6.32 -7.62 -10.59
N ILE A 198 6.21 -8.69 -9.80
CA ILE A 198 4.94 -9.39 -9.60
C ILE A 198 3.94 -8.51 -8.84
N ALA A 199 4.37 -7.76 -7.82
CA ALA A 199 3.51 -6.81 -7.11
C ALA A 199 2.99 -5.69 -8.04
N ILE A 200 3.83 -5.22 -8.97
CA ILE A 200 3.42 -4.28 -10.01
C ILE A 200 2.40 -4.93 -10.96
N ALA A 201 2.62 -6.17 -11.41
CA ALA A 201 1.66 -6.89 -12.25
C ALA A 201 0.30 -7.05 -11.55
N ARG A 202 0.29 -7.35 -10.25
CA ARG A 202 -0.93 -7.37 -9.43
C ARG A 202 -1.67 -6.03 -9.47
N ALA A 203 -0.94 -4.92 -9.32
CA ALA A 203 -1.52 -3.58 -9.35
C ALA A 203 -2.04 -3.20 -10.74
N ILE A 204 -1.40 -3.68 -11.81
CA ILE A 204 -1.85 -3.48 -13.20
C ILE A 204 -3.19 -4.17 -13.47
N LEU A 205 -3.43 -5.32 -12.82
CA LEU A 205 -4.70 -6.04 -12.94
C LEU A 205 -5.86 -5.33 -12.25
N HIS A 206 -5.57 -4.46 -11.29
CA HIS A 206 -6.62 -3.68 -10.63
C HIS A 206 -7.10 -2.55 -11.54
N PRO A 207 -8.39 -2.49 -11.89
CA PRO A 207 -8.93 -1.42 -12.72
C PRO A 207 -8.88 -0.09 -11.94
N CYS A 208 -7.94 0.78 -12.29
CA CYS A 208 -7.75 2.06 -11.62
C CYS A 208 -7.67 3.23 -12.61
N LYS A 209 -7.94 4.44 -12.11
CA LYS A 209 -7.77 5.71 -12.82
C LYS A 209 -6.57 6.52 -12.33
N VAL A 210 -6.05 6.14 -11.16
CA VAL A 210 -4.86 6.73 -10.57
C VAL A 210 -3.94 5.61 -10.10
N LEU A 211 -2.72 5.61 -10.58
CA LEU A 211 -1.68 4.66 -10.18
C LEU A 211 -0.63 5.37 -9.33
N LEU A 212 -0.41 4.85 -8.14
CA LEU A 212 0.56 5.37 -7.18
C LEU A 212 1.69 4.35 -7.00
N LEU A 213 2.92 4.75 -7.31
CA LEU A 213 4.12 3.93 -7.12
C LEU A 213 5.02 4.60 -6.06
N ASP A 214 5.18 3.97 -4.92
CA ASP A 214 6.02 4.47 -3.81
C ASP A 214 7.31 3.68 -3.75
N GLU A 215 8.37 4.19 -4.40
CA GLU A 215 9.68 3.53 -4.49
C GLU A 215 9.60 2.05 -4.96
N ALA A 216 8.57 1.75 -5.76
CA ALA A 216 8.23 0.39 -6.18
C ALA A 216 9.24 -0.24 -7.16
N THR A 217 10.22 0.53 -7.61
CA THR A 217 11.26 0.11 -8.56
C THR A 217 12.66 0.10 -7.96
N SER A 218 12.78 0.32 -6.65
CA SER A 218 14.07 0.50 -5.94
C SER A 218 15.03 -0.69 -6.05
N ALA A 219 14.52 -1.90 -6.27
CA ALA A 219 15.33 -3.12 -6.43
C ALA A 219 15.58 -3.49 -7.91
N LEU A 220 15.23 -2.60 -8.84
CA LEU A 220 15.44 -2.82 -10.28
C LEU A 220 16.69 -2.08 -10.76
N ASP A 221 17.35 -2.65 -11.77
CA ASP A 221 18.38 -1.93 -12.51
C ASP A 221 17.75 -0.82 -13.37
N ILE A 222 18.55 0.17 -13.74
CA ILE A 222 18.10 1.37 -14.44
C ILE A 222 17.44 1.07 -15.79
N GLU A 223 17.89 0.05 -16.51
CA GLU A 223 17.32 -0.29 -17.81
C GLU A 223 15.96 -0.93 -17.66
N THR A 224 15.83 -1.89 -16.74
CA THR A 224 14.55 -2.52 -16.39
C THR A 224 13.55 -1.50 -15.87
N GLU A 225 13.96 -0.58 -15.00
CA GLU A 225 13.09 0.50 -14.50
C GLU A 225 12.57 1.38 -15.65
N LYS A 226 13.44 1.84 -16.54
CA LYS A 226 13.05 2.68 -17.68
C LYS A 226 12.05 1.97 -18.60
N MET A 227 12.29 0.69 -18.90
CA MET A 227 11.39 -0.09 -19.75
C MET A 227 10.04 -0.31 -19.05
N LEU A 228 10.05 -0.65 -17.77
CA LEU A 228 8.86 -0.82 -16.96
C LEU A 228 8.01 0.46 -16.93
N LEU A 229 8.60 1.61 -16.62
CA LEU A 229 7.89 2.88 -16.59
C LEU A 229 7.32 3.28 -17.96
N LYS A 230 8.04 2.96 -19.04
CA LYS A 230 7.54 3.14 -20.42
C LYS A 230 6.33 2.25 -20.68
N ASN A 231 6.37 0.97 -20.31
CA ASN A 231 5.27 0.02 -20.49
C ASN A 231 4.04 0.45 -19.67
N ILE A 232 4.24 0.84 -18.39
CA ILE A 232 3.18 1.36 -17.52
C ILE A 232 2.53 2.59 -18.15
N LYS A 233 3.32 3.56 -18.61
CA LYS A 233 2.81 4.77 -19.27
C LYS A 233 2.01 4.46 -20.53
N GLN A 234 2.43 3.48 -21.32
CA GLN A 234 1.70 3.05 -22.52
C GLN A 234 0.41 2.32 -22.19
N HIS A 235 0.38 1.54 -21.13
CA HIS A 235 -0.81 0.80 -20.70
C HIS A 235 -1.85 1.72 -20.05
N PHE A 236 -1.42 2.68 -19.24
CA PHE A 236 -2.26 3.60 -18.48
C PHE A 236 -2.32 4.99 -19.12
N GLN A 237 -2.53 5.09 -20.46
CA GLN A 237 -2.53 6.37 -21.19
C GLN A 237 -3.55 7.39 -20.66
N ASP A 238 -4.71 6.89 -20.20
CA ASP A 238 -5.81 7.70 -19.68
C ASP A 238 -5.82 7.81 -18.13
N SER A 239 -4.83 7.23 -17.46
CA SER A 239 -4.76 7.25 -16.00
C SER A 239 -3.70 8.24 -15.51
N THR A 240 -3.94 8.81 -14.34
CA THR A 240 -2.96 9.66 -13.68
C THR A 240 -1.96 8.78 -12.95
N ILE A 241 -0.68 8.97 -13.22
CA ILE A 241 0.40 8.19 -12.61
C ILE A 241 1.25 9.11 -11.74
N ILE A 242 1.41 8.74 -10.48
CA ILE A 242 2.28 9.42 -9.53
C ILE A 242 3.35 8.42 -9.09
N PHE A 243 4.59 8.73 -9.42
CA PHE A 243 5.75 7.89 -9.19
C PHE A 243 6.70 8.56 -8.21
N VAL A 244 6.92 7.95 -7.07
CA VAL A 244 7.88 8.40 -6.06
C VAL A 244 9.18 7.65 -6.21
N THR A 245 10.28 8.40 -6.28
CA THR A 245 11.64 7.84 -6.38
C THR A 245 12.66 8.73 -5.66
N HIS A 246 13.90 8.27 -5.61
CA HIS A 246 15.05 8.97 -5.01
C HIS A 246 15.85 9.78 -6.04
#